data_ff4cbde63ec9ae7f0896be0da2e51c66
#
_entry.id   ff4cbde63ec9ae7f0896be0da2e51c66
#
_cell.length_a   1.000
_cell.length_b   1.000
_cell.length_c   1.000
_cell.angle_alpha   90.00
_cell.angle_beta   90.00
_cell.angle_gamma   90.00
#
_symmetry.space_group_name_H-M   'P 1'
#
loop_
_entity.id
_entity.type
_entity.pdbx_description
1 polymer ?
#
loop_
_entity_poly.entity_id
_entity_poly.type
_entity_poly.pdbx_seq_one_letter_code
_entity_poly.pdbx_strand_id
1 'polypeptide(L)'
;MSNVFGGRQKSLIYLTMIPGLLVFLLFGIIPSVSTLVISFTDYTAIPGVPMHFVGFANYVHLFVNNFQGFKQSLVATLEFAAGVTIFQNLFGLWMANVLTKRFPAVNFFRTLVFMPAVLGVTVIGLMWSLILTPSGGPVAYILSLFGTSSAFFGSNTWAMPLVIFVQIWANLGFTTVVYIAGINTVPHEFHEAAKIDGASGWTNFWKVTFPMIAPSVTVNVILAAAGSLRTYDLIYVLTDGVHNTNTLGMYMFNTAFEGSGNLGLGAGIGVLQFVLTIIVVLVLQKYLNRREEAMS
;
A
#
# COMPACT_ATOMS: atom_id res chain seq x y z
N MET A 1 1.95 -36.43 -12.49
CA MET A 1 3.23 -35.70 -12.68
C MET A 1 4.27 -35.98 -11.57
N SER A 2 4.51 -37.21 -11.16
CA SER A 2 5.28 -37.51 -9.93
C SER A 2 6.61 -38.25 -10.10
N ASN A 3 7.13 -38.45 -11.31
CA ASN A 3 8.35 -39.26 -11.53
C ASN A 3 9.38 -38.68 -12.52
N VAL A 4 9.45 -37.35 -12.69
CA VAL A 4 10.41 -36.73 -13.64
C VAL A 4 11.81 -36.55 -13.04
N PHE A 5 11.97 -36.55 -11.70
CA PHE A 5 13.26 -36.30 -11.04
C PHE A 5 13.73 -37.52 -10.24
N GLY A 6 14.90 -38.04 -10.55
CA GLY A 6 15.57 -39.06 -9.75
C GLY A 6 15.87 -38.56 -8.33
N GLY A 7 16.00 -39.48 -7.35
CA GLY A 7 16.15 -39.11 -5.93
C GLY A 7 17.30 -38.12 -5.64
N ARG A 8 18.39 -38.19 -6.38
CA ARG A 8 19.54 -37.25 -6.27
C ARG A 8 19.23 -35.83 -6.74
N GLN A 9 18.37 -35.68 -7.76
CA GLN A 9 17.92 -34.34 -8.24
C GLN A 9 16.96 -33.69 -7.25
N LYS A 10 16.07 -34.46 -6.61
CA LYS A 10 15.20 -33.96 -5.54
C LYS A 10 16.00 -33.44 -4.36
N SER A 11 17.04 -34.19 -3.95
CA SER A 11 17.93 -33.79 -2.85
C SER A 11 18.69 -32.49 -3.14
N LEU A 12 19.14 -32.28 -4.39
CA LEU A 12 19.77 -31.03 -4.83
C LEU A 12 18.80 -29.84 -4.81
N ILE A 13 17.56 -30.05 -5.24
CA ILE A 13 16.52 -28.99 -5.21
C ILE A 13 16.24 -28.55 -3.78
N TYR A 14 16.08 -29.49 -2.84
CA TYR A 14 15.89 -29.12 -1.43
C TYR A 14 17.12 -28.40 -0.86
N LEU A 15 18.33 -28.82 -1.20
CA LEU A 15 19.57 -28.20 -0.72
C LEU A 15 19.68 -26.73 -1.22
N THR A 16 19.31 -26.44 -2.45
CA THR A 16 19.34 -25.08 -3.00
C THR A 16 18.26 -24.15 -2.40
N MET A 17 17.17 -24.70 -1.85
CA MET A 17 16.14 -23.92 -1.17
C MET A 17 16.52 -23.55 0.27
N ILE A 18 17.41 -24.32 0.93
CA ILE A 18 17.76 -24.13 2.34
C ILE A 18 18.30 -22.72 2.63
N PRO A 19 19.25 -22.14 1.88
CA PRO A 19 19.76 -20.81 2.18
C PRO A 19 18.67 -19.74 2.15
N GLY A 20 17.79 -19.76 1.14
CA GLY A 20 16.65 -18.82 1.06
C GLY A 20 15.66 -19.01 2.20
N LEU A 21 15.36 -20.26 2.56
CA LEU A 21 14.47 -20.58 3.68
C LEU A 21 15.06 -20.11 5.02
N LEU A 22 16.36 -20.29 5.24
CA LEU A 22 17.03 -19.83 6.46
C LEU A 22 16.99 -18.32 6.59
N VAL A 23 17.27 -17.57 5.51
CA VAL A 23 17.16 -16.10 5.50
C VAL A 23 15.73 -15.67 5.80
N PHE A 24 14.73 -16.30 5.18
CA PHE A 24 13.32 -16.00 5.42
C PHE A 24 12.90 -16.31 6.87
N LEU A 25 13.35 -17.43 7.45
CA LEU A 25 13.08 -17.75 8.85
C LEU A 25 13.74 -16.75 9.80
N LEU A 26 15.00 -16.41 9.58
CA LEU A 26 15.76 -15.52 10.48
C LEU A 26 15.26 -14.06 10.43
N PHE A 27 14.95 -13.55 9.25
CA PHE A 27 14.62 -12.13 9.07
C PHE A 27 13.11 -11.87 8.83
N GLY A 28 12.32 -12.88 8.54
CA GLY A 28 10.88 -12.78 8.35
C GLY A 28 10.10 -13.38 9.52
N ILE A 29 10.22 -14.68 9.73
CA ILE A 29 9.36 -15.40 10.69
C ILE A 29 9.74 -15.10 12.14
N ILE A 30 11.02 -15.19 12.51
CA ILE A 30 11.45 -14.97 13.90
C ILE A 30 11.07 -13.57 14.39
N PRO A 31 11.35 -12.45 13.69
CA PRO A 31 10.91 -11.12 14.13
C PRO A 31 9.38 -10.99 14.23
N SER A 32 8.63 -11.60 13.31
CA SER A 32 7.17 -11.56 13.35
C SER A 32 6.59 -12.27 14.56
N VAL A 33 7.12 -13.48 14.87
CA VAL A 33 6.74 -14.22 16.09
C VAL A 33 7.18 -13.49 17.34
N SER A 34 8.38 -12.89 17.34
CA SER A 34 8.88 -12.09 18.46
C SER A 34 7.97 -10.88 18.73
N THR A 35 7.49 -10.18 17.70
CA THR A 35 6.53 -9.08 17.85
C THR A 35 5.24 -9.56 18.51
N LEU A 36 4.73 -10.73 18.11
CA LEU A 36 3.55 -11.32 18.74
C LEU A 36 3.79 -11.62 20.22
N VAL A 37 4.92 -12.17 20.59
CA VAL A 37 5.29 -12.46 21.99
C VAL A 37 5.45 -11.15 22.78
N ILE A 38 6.18 -10.18 22.24
CA ILE A 38 6.42 -8.86 22.86
C ILE A 38 5.12 -8.11 23.12
N SER A 39 4.09 -8.29 22.27
CA SER A 39 2.80 -7.64 22.45
C SER A 39 2.07 -8.01 23.76
N PHE A 40 2.47 -9.10 24.41
CA PHE A 40 1.97 -9.53 25.73
C PHE A 40 2.88 -9.13 26.90
N THR A 41 3.84 -8.24 26.66
CA THR A 41 4.84 -7.81 27.64
C THR A 41 4.83 -6.29 27.82
N ASP A 42 5.45 -5.82 28.90
CA ASP A 42 5.70 -4.39 29.16
C ASP A 42 7.07 -3.91 28.62
N TYR A 43 7.59 -4.58 27.61
CA TYR A 43 8.93 -4.34 27.09
C TYR A 43 9.13 -2.92 26.55
N THR A 44 10.16 -2.23 27.03
CA THR A 44 10.51 -0.86 26.63
C THR A 44 11.87 -0.74 25.92
N ALA A 45 12.65 -1.82 25.83
CA ALA A 45 14.04 -1.84 25.36
C ALA A 45 15.00 -0.87 26.10
N ILE A 46 14.62 -0.33 27.25
CA ILE A 46 15.48 0.51 28.07
C ILE A 46 16.47 -0.40 28.84
N PRO A 47 17.78 -0.18 28.72
CA PRO A 47 18.75 -0.98 29.43
C PRO A 47 18.50 -0.96 30.95
N GLY A 48 18.47 -2.15 31.57
CA GLY A 48 18.25 -2.28 33.00
C GLY A 48 16.77 -2.34 33.45
N VAL A 49 15.82 -2.15 32.54
CA VAL A 49 14.38 -2.35 32.83
C VAL A 49 14.04 -3.80 32.47
N PRO A 50 13.64 -4.64 33.46
CA PRO A 50 13.24 -6.02 33.18
C PRO A 50 11.94 -6.07 32.40
N MET A 51 11.83 -7.00 31.46
CA MET A 51 10.61 -7.30 30.74
C MET A 51 9.74 -8.28 31.55
N HIS A 52 8.46 -7.91 31.74
CA HIS A 52 7.50 -8.79 32.43
C HIS A 52 6.38 -9.17 31.46
N PHE A 53 5.84 -10.37 31.66
CA PHE A 53 4.65 -10.80 30.96
C PHE A 53 3.41 -10.16 31.61
N VAL A 54 2.67 -9.34 30.82
CA VAL A 54 1.48 -8.61 31.29
C VAL A 54 0.17 -9.13 30.66
N GLY A 55 0.24 -10.23 29.93
CA GLY A 55 -0.93 -10.81 29.27
C GLY A 55 -1.61 -9.83 28.30
N PHE A 56 -2.91 -9.66 28.44
CA PHE A 56 -3.70 -8.79 27.56
C PHE A 56 -3.73 -7.31 27.98
N ALA A 57 -2.91 -6.86 28.93
CA ALA A 57 -2.97 -5.49 29.44
C ALA A 57 -2.77 -4.43 28.34
N ASN A 58 -1.89 -4.65 27.36
CA ASN A 58 -1.68 -3.76 26.23
C ASN A 58 -2.96 -3.61 25.38
N TYR A 59 -3.66 -4.70 25.14
CA TYR A 59 -4.92 -4.68 24.38
C TYR A 59 -6.04 -4.02 25.18
N VAL A 60 -6.15 -4.29 26.47
CA VAL A 60 -7.09 -3.59 27.37
C VAL A 60 -6.80 -2.10 27.37
N HIS A 61 -5.53 -1.69 27.42
CA HIS A 61 -5.16 -0.28 27.33
C HIS A 61 -5.69 0.37 26.04
N LEU A 62 -5.52 -0.27 24.89
CA LEU A 62 -5.99 0.25 23.59
C LEU A 62 -7.52 0.35 23.51
N PHE A 63 -8.23 -0.67 23.98
CA PHE A 63 -9.68 -0.74 23.81
C PHE A 63 -10.49 -0.10 24.95
N VAL A 64 -9.88 0.14 26.11
CA VAL A 64 -10.58 0.72 27.29
C VAL A 64 -9.99 2.08 27.66
N ASN A 65 -8.67 2.15 27.88
CA ASN A 65 -8.05 3.36 28.44
C ASN A 65 -7.78 4.42 27.35
N ASN A 66 -7.43 4.01 26.14
CA ASN A 66 -7.14 4.92 25.02
C ASN A 66 -7.95 4.60 23.76
N PHE A 67 -9.20 4.21 23.93
CA PHE A 67 -10.08 3.84 22.83
C PHE A 67 -10.23 4.93 21.79
N GLN A 68 -10.30 6.20 22.20
CA GLN A 68 -10.46 7.32 21.28
C GLN A 68 -9.24 7.49 20.36
N GLY A 69 -8.01 7.39 20.89
CA GLY A 69 -6.79 7.45 20.10
C GLY A 69 -6.68 6.27 19.13
N PHE A 70 -6.96 5.06 19.60
CA PHE A 70 -7.00 3.86 18.75
C PHE A 70 -8.04 3.97 17.62
N LYS A 71 -9.27 4.41 17.96
CA LYS A 71 -10.35 4.60 16.99
C LYS A 71 -9.98 5.63 15.92
N GLN A 72 -9.40 6.76 16.31
CA GLN A 72 -8.95 7.79 15.35
C GLN A 72 -7.91 7.23 14.39
N SER A 73 -6.91 6.49 14.89
CA SER A 73 -5.88 5.87 14.07
C SER A 73 -6.44 4.78 13.16
N LEU A 74 -7.41 4.00 13.61
CA LEU A 74 -8.11 3.02 12.80
C LEU A 74 -8.88 3.69 11.65
N VAL A 75 -9.64 4.75 11.93
CA VAL A 75 -10.39 5.51 10.92
C VAL A 75 -9.43 6.12 9.90
N ALA A 76 -8.36 6.78 10.34
CA ALA A 76 -7.34 7.35 9.47
C ALA A 76 -6.69 6.28 8.56
N THR A 77 -6.43 5.08 9.10
CA THR A 77 -5.90 3.95 8.32
C THR A 77 -6.87 3.51 7.24
N LEU A 78 -8.14 3.36 7.57
CA LEU A 78 -9.16 2.92 6.62
C LEU A 78 -9.44 3.99 5.55
N GLU A 79 -9.47 5.27 5.93
CA GLU A 79 -9.60 6.39 5.00
C GLU A 79 -8.43 6.43 4.01
N PHE A 80 -7.20 6.38 4.51
CA PHE A 80 -6.00 6.33 3.70
C PHE A 80 -5.99 5.12 2.77
N ALA A 81 -6.24 3.91 3.30
CA ALA A 81 -6.22 2.68 2.51
C ALA A 81 -7.31 2.65 1.44
N ALA A 82 -8.51 3.11 1.76
CA ALA A 82 -9.60 3.20 0.78
C ALA A 82 -9.28 4.21 -0.31
N GLY A 83 -8.83 5.42 0.06
CA GLY A 83 -8.45 6.46 -0.88
C GLY A 83 -7.33 6.00 -1.83
N VAL A 84 -6.24 5.47 -1.28
CA VAL A 84 -5.13 4.95 -2.10
C VAL A 84 -5.61 3.80 -2.99
N THR A 85 -6.28 2.79 -2.44
CA THR A 85 -6.70 1.60 -3.21
C THR A 85 -7.63 1.96 -4.35
N ILE A 86 -8.61 2.83 -4.13
CA ILE A 86 -9.58 3.20 -5.16
C ILE A 86 -8.90 4.05 -6.24
N PHE A 87 -8.32 5.18 -5.86
CA PHE A 87 -7.82 6.15 -6.83
C PHE A 87 -6.55 5.67 -7.55
N GLN A 88 -5.64 4.97 -6.87
CA GLN A 88 -4.45 4.40 -7.51
C GLN A 88 -4.83 3.38 -8.59
N ASN A 89 -5.82 2.52 -8.34
CA ASN A 89 -6.29 1.56 -9.33
C ASN A 89 -7.04 2.24 -10.48
N LEU A 90 -7.87 3.23 -10.21
CA LEU A 90 -8.55 3.99 -11.25
C LEU A 90 -7.57 4.71 -12.18
N PHE A 91 -6.63 5.45 -11.61
CA PHE A 91 -5.62 6.18 -12.39
C PHE A 91 -4.63 5.23 -13.08
N GLY A 92 -4.22 4.15 -12.42
CA GLY A 92 -3.34 3.14 -12.99
C GLY A 92 -3.95 2.42 -14.18
N LEU A 93 -5.21 2.02 -14.08
CA LEU A 93 -5.96 1.40 -15.18
C LEU A 93 -6.18 2.38 -16.35
N TRP A 94 -6.57 3.61 -16.04
CA TRP A 94 -6.71 4.65 -17.06
C TRP A 94 -5.39 4.89 -17.79
N MET A 95 -4.30 5.06 -17.05
CA MET A 95 -2.98 5.28 -17.61
C MET A 95 -2.50 4.09 -18.45
N ALA A 96 -2.72 2.85 -17.97
CA ALA A 96 -2.39 1.65 -18.71
C ALA A 96 -3.14 1.55 -20.04
N ASN A 97 -4.45 1.87 -20.04
CA ASN A 97 -5.25 1.88 -21.27
C ASN A 97 -4.78 2.95 -22.28
N VAL A 98 -4.23 4.07 -21.83
CA VAL A 98 -3.63 5.09 -22.70
C VAL A 98 -2.26 4.63 -23.21
N LEU A 99 -1.40 4.13 -22.31
CA LEU A 99 -0.01 3.78 -22.63
C LEU A 99 0.16 2.45 -23.38
N THR A 100 -0.88 1.63 -23.53
CA THR A 100 -0.88 0.46 -24.41
C THR A 100 -1.13 0.83 -25.88
N LYS A 101 -1.70 2.01 -26.13
CA LYS A 101 -1.92 2.51 -27.50
C LYS A 101 -0.60 2.97 -28.13
N ARG A 102 -0.48 2.79 -29.45
CA ARG A 102 0.66 3.32 -30.21
C ARG A 102 0.41 4.78 -30.57
N PHE A 103 1.21 5.67 -30.01
CA PHE A 103 1.23 7.08 -30.36
C PHE A 103 2.66 7.64 -30.25
N PRO A 104 2.97 8.78 -30.91
CA PRO A 104 4.26 9.42 -30.80
C PRO A 104 4.60 9.71 -29.33
N ALA A 105 5.85 9.51 -28.92
CA ALA A 105 6.37 9.75 -27.57
C ALA A 105 5.78 8.85 -26.45
N VAL A 106 5.07 7.75 -26.74
CA VAL A 106 4.53 6.85 -25.70
C VAL A 106 5.59 6.37 -24.71
N ASN A 107 6.82 6.12 -25.16
CA ASN A 107 7.91 5.69 -24.29
C ASN A 107 8.36 6.81 -23.33
N PHE A 108 8.33 8.07 -23.77
CA PHE A 108 8.59 9.20 -22.90
C PHE A 108 7.55 9.30 -21.76
N PHE A 109 6.26 9.17 -22.09
CA PHE A 109 5.21 9.17 -21.07
C PHE A 109 5.29 7.96 -20.13
N ARG A 110 5.67 6.78 -20.65
CA ARG A 110 5.97 5.63 -19.79
C ARG A 110 7.07 5.95 -18.78
N THR A 111 8.20 6.49 -19.26
CA THR A 111 9.31 6.88 -18.36
C THR A 111 8.86 7.89 -17.32
N LEU A 112 8.06 8.90 -17.69
CA LEU A 112 7.56 9.91 -16.77
C LEU A 112 6.67 9.33 -15.66
N VAL A 113 5.79 8.39 -16.02
CA VAL A 113 4.90 7.72 -15.05
C VAL A 113 5.66 6.77 -14.12
N PHE A 114 6.75 6.15 -14.61
CA PHE A 114 7.54 5.22 -13.80
C PHE A 114 8.62 5.87 -12.96
N MET A 115 9.05 7.08 -13.31
CA MET A 115 10.14 7.77 -12.64
C MET A 115 9.95 7.91 -11.12
N PRO A 116 8.75 8.24 -10.60
CA PRO A 116 8.52 8.33 -9.16
C PRO A 116 8.78 7.02 -8.40
N ALA A 117 8.46 5.88 -8.99
CA ALA A 117 8.58 4.56 -8.35
C ALA A 117 10.05 4.14 -8.07
N VAL A 118 11.02 4.82 -8.68
CA VAL A 118 12.46 4.57 -8.46
C VAL A 118 12.99 5.40 -7.27
N LEU A 119 12.27 6.44 -6.87
CA LEU A 119 12.68 7.30 -5.77
C LEU A 119 12.36 6.65 -4.42
N GLY A 120 13.26 6.81 -3.44
CA GLY A 120 13.00 6.40 -2.07
C GLY A 120 11.90 7.25 -1.42
N VAL A 121 11.11 6.65 -0.54
CA VAL A 121 9.97 7.29 0.12
C VAL A 121 10.34 8.58 0.85
N THR A 122 11.50 8.62 1.50
CA THR A 122 12.02 9.82 2.18
C THR A 122 12.27 10.97 1.21
N VAL A 123 12.85 10.66 0.04
CA VAL A 123 13.11 11.68 -1.01
C VAL A 123 11.79 12.22 -1.54
N ILE A 124 10.81 11.34 -1.81
CA ILE A 124 9.46 11.73 -2.23
C ILE A 124 8.81 12.65 -1.19
N GLY A 125 8.84 12.23 0.08
CA GLY A 125 8.26 13.00 1.17
C GLY A 125 8.89 14.39 1.31
N LEU A 126 10.22 14.47 1.34
CA LEU A 126 10.93 15.75 1.43
C LEU A 126 10.66 16.65 0.22
N MET A 127 10.66 16.11 -0.98
CA MET A 127 10.36 16.86 -2.20
C MET A 127 8.94 17.46 -2.15
N TRP A 128 7.93 16.67 -1.79
CA TRP A 128 6.55 17.16 -1.68
C TRP A 128 6.35 18.13 -0.51
N SER A 129 7.06 17.95 0.61
CA SER A 129 7.06 18.90 1.72
C SER A 129 7.58 20.27 1.29
N LEU A 130 8.62 20.31 0.46
CA LEU A 130 9.16 21.57 -0.10
C LEU A 130 8.21 22.20 -1.13
N ILE A 131 7.63 21.38 -2.03
CA ILE A 131 6.69 21.85 -3.06
C ILE A 131 5.43 22.44 -2.44
N LEU A 132 4.94 21.84 -1.35
CA LEU A 132 3.71 22.23 -0.65
C LEU A 132 3.99 23.03 0.64
N THR A 133 5.16 23.62 0.77
CA THR A 133 5.47 24.52 1.91
C THR A 133 4.56 25.77 1.85
N PRO A 134 3.82 26.09 2.93
CA PRO A 134 2.91 27.26 2.92
C PRO A 134 3.64 28.59 2.75
N SER A 135 4.86 28.69 3.26
CA SER A 135 5.69 29.91 3.22
C SER A 135 6.73 29.80 2.12
N GLY A 136 6.40 30.32 0.92
CA GLY A 136 7.36 30.42 -0.19
C GLY A 136 7.51 29.17 -1.06
N GLY A 137 6.71 28.13 -0.86
CA GLY A 137 6.68 26.96 -1.75
C GLY A 137 6.10 27.30 -3.14
N PRO A 138 6.49 26.57 -4.21
CA PRO A 138 6.02 26.84 -5.57
C PRO A 138 4.51 26.85 -5.70
N VAL A 139 3.81 25.89 -5.05
CA VAL A 139 2.34 25.82 -5.09
C VAL A 139 1.70 26.95 -4.29
N ALA A 140 2.28 27.33 -3.14
CA ALA A 140 1.81 28.48 -2.37
C ALA A 140 1.94 29.78 -3.16
N TYR A 141 3.02 29.97 -3.91
CA TYR A 141 3.21 31.10 -4.79
C TYR A 141 2.13 31.15 -5.88
N ILE A 142 1.84 30.02 -6.55
CA ILE A 142 0.78 29.96 -7.56
C ILE A 142 -0.59 30.29 -6.95
N LEU A 143 -0.92 29.74 -5.77
CA LEU A 143 -2.18 30.04 -5.09
C LEU A 143 -2.32 31.51 -4.71
N SER A 144 -1.22 32.17 -4.31
CA SER A 144 -1.22 33.60 -3.96
C SER A 144 -1.58 34.49 -5.15
N LEU A 145 -1.25 34.09 -6.39
CA LEU A 145 -1.65 34.80 -7.60
C LEU A 145 -3.19 34.83 -7.79
N PHE A 146 -3.89 33.85 -7.22
CA PHE A 146 -5.36 33.77 -7.22
C PHE A 146 -5.98 34.32 -5.91
N GLY A 147 -5.18 34.95 -5.05
CA GLY A 147 -5.65 35.49 -3.77
C GLY A 147 -6.04 34.43 -2.74
N THR A 148 -5.56 33.19 -2.90
CA THR A 148 -5.85 32.05 -2.01
C THR A 148 -4.58 31.58 -1.30
N SER A 149 -4.76 30.91 -0.14
CA SER A 149 -3.67 30.31 0.61
C SER A 149 -4.12 28.95 1.17
N SER A 150 -3.17 28.07 1.43
CA SER A 150 -3.42 26.78 2.06
C SER A 150 -2.32 26.43 3.05
N ALA A 151 -2.68 25.82 4.16
CA ALA A 151 -1.73 25.22 5.09
C ALA A 151 -1.21 23.85 4.61
N PHE A 152 -1.75 23.31 3.51
CA PHE A 152 -1.40 22.02 2.92
C PHE A 152 -1.36 20.89 3.96
N PHE A 153 -0.19 20.32 4.23
CA PHE A 153 0.01 19.28 5.24
C PHE A 153 -0.28 19.74 6.69
N GLY A 154 -0.28 21.06 6.95
CA GLY A 154 -0.69 21.65 8.23
C GLY A 154 -2.20 21.82 8.38
N SER A 155 -3.02 21.35 7.46
CA SER A 155 -4.48 21.47 7.50
C SER A 155 -5.16 20.17 7.91
N ASN A 156 -6.03 20.20 8.90
CA ASN A 156 -6.82 19.03 9.30
C ASN A 156 -7.75 18.47 8.19
N THR A 157 -8.06 19.31 7.19
CA THR A 157 -8.92 18.90 6.05
C THR A 157 -8.11 18.41 4.87
N TRP A 158 -6.97 19.04 4.58
CA TRP A 158 -6.21 18.76 3.37
C TRP A 158 -5.04 17.81 3.55
N ALA A 159 -4.55 17.61 4.79
CA ALA A 159 -3.38 16.76 5.03
C ALA A 159 -3.60 15.33 4.50
N MET A 160 -4.68 14.65 4.92
CA MET A 160 -4.94 13.26 4.49
C MET A 160 -5.13 13.13 2.96
N PRO A 161 -5.96 13.95 2.28
CA PRO A 161 -6.06 13.95 0.81
C PRO A 161 -4.72 14.17 0.10
N LEU A 162 -3.87 15.05 0.61
CA LEU A 162 -2.55 15.31 0.02
C LEU A 162 -1.59 14.14 0.23
N VAL A 163 -1.59 13.51 1.40
CA VAL A 163 -0.79 12.30 1.65
C VAL A 163 -1.24 11.16 0.73
N ILE A 164 -2.56 10.96 0.54
CA ILE A 164 -3.12 10.00 -0.41
C ILE A 164 -2.65 10.30 -1.83
N PHE A 165 -2.69 11.56 -2.25
CA PHE A 165 -2.24 11.99 -3.57
C PHE A 165 -0.75 11.68 -3.80
N VAL A 166 0.11 11.99 -2.83
CA VAL A 166 1.55 11.72 -2.92
C VAL A 166 1.81 10.21 -2.99
N GLN A 167 1.10 9.41 -2.18
CA GLN A 167 1.19 7.95 -2.20
C GLN A 167 0.80 7.38 -3.57
N ILE A 168 -0.30 7.86 -4.14
CA ILE A 168 -0.76 7.44 -5.47
C ILE A 168 0.28 7.80 -6.52
N TRP A 169 0.78 9.04 -6.52
CA TRP A 169 1.79 9.51 -7.47
C TRP A 169 3.06 8.65 -7.40
N ALA A 170 3.51 8.31 -6.21
CA ALA A 170 4.69 7.46 -6.00
C ALA A 170 4.54 6.05 -6.57
N ASN A 171 3.35 5.44 -6.44
CA ASN A 171 3.11 4.03 -6.81
C ASN A 171 2.37 3.85 -8.15
N LEU A 172 1.95 4.94 -8.80
CA LEU A 172 1.17 4.89 -10.03
C LEU A 172 1.88 4.11 -11.14
N GLY A 173 3.21 4.26 -11.25
CA GLY A 173 4.02 3.55 -12.23
C GLY A 173 3.90 2.03 -12.08
N PHE A 174 4.12 1.52 -10.87
CA PHE A 174 4.03 0.08 -10.60
C PHE A 174 2.65 -0.49 -10.96
N THR A 175 1.58 0.17 -10.47
CA THR A 175 0.19 -0.22 -10.77
C THR A 175 -0.10 -0.21 -12.27
N THR A 176 0.40 0.80 -12.97
CA THR A 176 0.25 0.92 -14.43
C THR A 176 0.94 -0.23 -15.18
N VAL A 177 2.15 -0.65 -14.75
CA VAL A 177 2.87 -1.80 -15.36
C VAL A 177 2.06 -3.08 -15.25
N VAL A 178 1.52 -3.38 -14.07
CA VAL A 178 0.74 -4.61 -13.87
C VAL A 178 -0.51 -4.60 -14.76
N TYR A 179 -1.18 -3.45 -14.90
CA TYR A 179 -2.31 -3.34 -15.83
C TYR A 179 -1.90 -3.43 -17.29
N ILE A 180 -0.78 -2.81 -17.71
CA ILE A 180 -0.25 -2.96 -19.08
C ILE A 180 0.03 -4.44 -19.39
N ALA A 181 0.66 -5.15 -18.44
CA ALA A 181 0.91 -6.58 -18.59
C ALA A 181 -0.40 -7.36 -18.79
N GLY A 182 -1.42 -7.08 -17.97
CA GLY A 182 -2.75 -7.69 -18.12
C GLY A 182 -3.42 -7.36 -19.46
N ILE A 183 -3.42 -6.09 -19.88
CA ILE A 183 -4.02 -5.69 -21.15
C ILE A 183 -3.34 -6.40 -22.34
N ASN A 184 -2.02 -6.58 -22.27
CA ASN A 184 -1.27 -7.27 -23.33
C ASN A 184 -1.52 -8.78 -23.40
N THR A 185 -2.14 -9.39 -22.39
CA THR A 185 -2.53 -10.82 -22.45
C THR A 185 -3.84 -11.06 -23.19
N VAL A 186 -4.62 -10.00 -23.47
CA VAL A 186 -5.90 -10.11 -24.19
C VAL A 186 -5.62 -10.40 -25.67
N PRO A 187 -6.07 -11.55 -26.23
CA PRO A 187 -5.85 -11.89 -27.62
C PRO A 187 -6.50 -10.88 -28.57
N HIS A 188 -5.80 -10.56 -29.64
CA HIS A 188 -6.23 -9.55 -30.62
C HIS A 188 -7.57 -9.88 -31.27
N GLU A 189 -7.86 -11.17 -31.41
CA GLU A 189 -9.09 -11.73 -32.01
C GLU A 189 -10.36 -11.20 -31.32
N PHE A 190 -10.34 -11.05 -29.99
CA PHE A 190 -11.48 -10.48 -29.26
C PHE A 190 -11.73 -9.01 -29.60
N HIS A 191 -10.67 -8.24 -29.81
CA HIS A 191 -10.78 -6.85 -30.23
C HIS A 191 -11.28 -6.71 -31.66
N GLU A 192 -10.88 -7.62 -32.55
CA GLU A 192 -11.34 -7.65 -33.93
C GLU A 192 -12.82 -8.06 -34.02
N ALA A 193 -13.22 -9.11 -33.31
CA ALA A 193 -14.62 -9.52 -33.21
C ALA A 193 -15.51 -8.37 -32.71
N ALA A 194 -15.11 -7.71 -31.62
CA ALA A 194 -15.85 -6.57 -31.09
C ALA A 194 -15.97 -5.41 -32.08
N LYS A 195 -14.96 -5.18 -32.92
CA LYS A 195 -15.03 -4.15 -33.98
C LYS A 195 -16.01 -4.55 -35.09
N ILE A 196 -16.04 -5.82 -35.47
CA ILE A 196 -17.02 -6.35 -36.47
C ILE A 196 -18.44 -6.15 -35.94
N ASP A 197 -18.65 -6.36 -34.63
CA ASP A 197 -19.93 -6.14 -33.93
C ASP A 197 -20.26 -4.65 -33.73
N GLY A 198 -19.44 -3.72 -34.24
CA GLY A 198 -19.66 -2.28 -34.17
C GLY A 198 -19.32 -1.66 -32.79
N ALA A 199 -18.58 -2.35 -31.92
CA ALA A 199 -18.22 -1.81 -30.62
C ALA A 199 -17.27 -0.62 -30.74
N SER A 200 -17.64 0.51 -30.10
CA SER A 200 -16.73 1.65 -29.94
C SER A 200 -15.53 1.29 -29.05
N GLY A 201 -14.48 2.10 -29.07
CA GLY A 201 -13.31 1.89 -28.20
C GLY A 201 -13.64 1.83 -26.71
N TRP A 202 -14.64 2.62 -26.25
CA TRP A 202 -15.15 2.59 -24.89
C TRP A 202 -15.92 1.29 -24.57
N THR A 203 -16.78 0.86 -25.49
CA THR A 203 -17.54 -0.39 -25.37
C THR A 203 -16.61 -1.60 -25.37
N ASN A 204 -15.63 -1.62 -26.28
CA ASN A 204 -14.60 -2.66 -26.34
C ASN A 204 -13.81 -2.74 -25.02
N PHE A 205 -13.40 -1.60 -24.46
CA PHE A 205 -12.70 -1.59 -23.18
C PHE A 205 -13.53 -2.23 -22.06
N TRP A 206 -14.77 -1.79 -21.86
CA TRP A 206 -15.59 -2.25 -20.72
C TRP A 206 -16.19 -3.64 -20.91
N LYS A 207 -16.50 -4.05 -22.16
CA LYS A 207 -17.13 -5.35 -22.43
C LYS A 207 -16.14 -6.46 -22.79
N VAL A 208 -14.93 -6.11 -23.24
CA VAL A 208 -13.90 -7.09 -23.66
C VAL A 208 -12.67 -6.98 -22.76
N THR A 209 -11.97 -5.85 -22.80
CA THR A 209 -10.68 -5.71 -22.12
C THR A 209 -10.83 -5.86 -20.60
N PHE A 210 -11.73 -5.10 -19.98
CA PHE A 210 -11.85 -5.03 -18.52
C PHE A 210 -12.25 -6.38 -17.88
N PRO A 211 -13.19 -7.16 -18.40
CA PRO A 211 -13.45 -8.51 -17.91
C PRO A 211 -12.24 -9.44 -18.03
N MET A 212 -11.54 -9.41 -19.16
CA MET A 212 -10.40 -10.29 -19.42
C MET A 212 -9.16 -9.98 -18.58
N ILE A 213 -8.99 -8.74 -18.10
CA ILE A 213 -7.90 -8.35 -17.19
C ILE A 213 -8.30 -8.45 -15.71
N ALA A 214 -9.43 -9.08 -15.38
CA ALA A 214 -9.89 -9.24 -14.00
C ALA A 214 -8.80 -9.77 -13.04
N PRO A 215 -7.96 -10.76 -13.41
CA PRO A 215 -6.85 -11.19 -12.56
C PRO A 215 -5.87 -10.07 -12.22
N SER A 216 -5.54 -9.20 -13.18
CA SER A 216 -4.65 -8.06 -12.96
C SER A 216 -5.30 -7.00 -12.06
N VAL A 217 -6.62 -6.82 -12.14
CA VAL A 217 -7.38 -5.96 -11.22
C VAL A 217 -7.29 -6.52 -9.80
N THR A 218 -7.54 -7.81 -9.64
CA THR A 218 -7.46 -8.51 -8.34
C THR A 218 -6.09 -8.31 -7.70
N VAL A 219 -5.01 -8.57 -8.44
CA VAL A 219 -3.64 -8.42 -7.95
C VAL A 219 -3.35 -6.96 -7.53
N ASN A 220 -3.65 -5.98 -8.39
CA ASN A 220 -3.38 -4.58 -8.09
C ASN A 220 -4.18 -4.06 -6.89
N VAL A 221 -5.47 -4.40 -6.78
CA VAL A 221 -6.32 -3.98 -5.65
C VAL A 221 -5.80 -4.56 -4.35
N ILE A 222 -5.43 -5.85 -4.32
CA ILE A 222 -4.89 -6.50 -3.12
C ILE A 222 -3.55 -5.88 -2.72
N LEU A 223 -2.64 -5.65 -3.68
CA LEU A 223 -1.33 -5.04 -3.40
C LEU A 223 -1.47 -3.61 -2.88
N ALA A 224 -2.33 -2.80 -3.50
CA ALA A 224 -2.58 -1.43 -3.06
C ALA A 224 -3.21 -1.40 -1.65
N ALA A 225 -4.21 -2.23 -1.38
CA ALA A 225 -4.85 -2.31 -0.07
C ALA A 225 -3.88 -2.80 1.02
N ALA A 226 -3.16 -3.90 0.77
CA ALA A 226 -2.21 -4.44 1.74
C ALA A 226 -1.03 -3.50 2.00
N GLY A 227 -0.56 -2.78 0.98
CA GLY A 227 0.50 -1.79 1.09
C GLY A 227 0.06 -0.58 1.91
N SER A 228 -1.07 0.04 1.53
CA SER A 228 -1.58 1.25 2.17
C SER A 228 -1.99 1.03 3.63
N LEU A 229 -2.56 -0.13 3.98
CA LEU A 229 -2.90 -0.46 5.37
C LEU A 229 -1.68 -0.47 6.31
N ARG A 230 -0.46 -0.62 5.79
CA ARG A 230 0.78 -0.71 6.59
C ARG A 230 1.69 0.51 6.46
N THR A 231 1.31 1.48 5.64
CA THR A 231 2.12 2.69 5.39
C THR A 231 2.23 3.53 6.67
N TYR A 232 3.45 3.89 7.03
CA TYR A 232 3.75 4.89 8.05
C TYR A 232 4.86 5.84 7.60
N ASP A 233 5.82 5.36 6.83
CA ASP A 233 7.05 6.02 6.42
C ASP A 233 6.81 7.33 5.65
N LEU A 234 5.90 7.32 4.67
CA LEU A 234 5.52 8.53 3.94
C LEU A 234 4.77 9.52 4.84
N ILE A 235 3.87 9.03 5.69
CA ILE A 235 3.09 9.84 6.64
C ILE A 235 4.03 10.51 7.64
N TYR A 236 5.01 9.76 8.16
CA TYR A 236 6.04 10.27 9.05
C TYR A 236 6.77 11.47 8.43
N VAL A 237 7.24 11.36 7.20
CA VAL A 237 8.00 12.43 6.53
C VAL A 237 7.13 13.64 6.18
N LEU A 238 5.86 13.43 5.80
CA LEU A 238 4.98 14.52 5.32
C LEU A 238 4.28 15.26 6.46
N THR A 239 3.81 14.57 7.48
CA THR A 239 2.90 15.11 8.49
C THR A 239 3.24 14.73 9.93
N ASP A 240 4.15 13.78 10.13
CA ASP A 240 4.46 13.21 11.45
C ASP A 240 3.21 12.67 12.18
N GLY A 241 2.21 12.23 11.39
CA GLY A 241 0.95 11.71 11.92
C GLY A 241 0.00 12.76 12.52
N VAL A 242 0.33 14.06 12.46
CA VAL A 242 -0.56 15.13 12.93
C VAL A 242 -1.64 15.48 11.90
N HIS A 243 -2.57 16.35 12.23
CA HIS A 243 -3.62 16.81 11.33
C HIS A 243 -4.50 15.67 10.75
N ASN A 244 -4.93 14.75 11.64
CA ASN A 244 -5.78 13.59 11.31
C ASN A 244 -5.11 12.54 10.39
N THR A 245 -3.79 12.53 10.30
CA THR A 245 -3.04 11.55 9.48
C THR A 245 -2.39 10.43 10.30
N ASN A 246 -2.68 10.34 11.61
CA ASN A 246 -2.12 9.32 12.50
C ASN A 246 -2.75 7.94 12.22
N THR A 247 -2.23 7.23 11.22
CA THR A 247 -2.64 5.84 10.93
C THR A 247 -2.17 4.87 12.02
N LEU A 248 -2.68 3.62 12.02
CA LEU A 248 -2.22 2.57 12.94
C LEU A 248 -0.72 2.32 12.83
N GLY A 249 -0.16 2.38 11.60
CA GLY A 249 1.28 2.26 11.38
C GLY A 249 2.06 3.39 12.04
N MET A 250 1.56 4.62 11.92
CA MET A 250 2.18 5.80 12.56
C MET A 250 2.00 5.76 14.09
N TYR A 251 0.80 5.38 14.56
CA TYR A 251 0.54 5.21 15.99
C TYR A 251 1.42 4.13 16.63
N MET A 252 1.61 3.00 15.92
CA MET A 252 2.56 1.95 16.32
C MET A 252 3.98 2.50 16.44
N PHE A 253 4.44 3.22 15.42
CA PHE A 253 5.79 3.77 15.37
C PHE A 253 6.04 4.77 16.50
N ASN A 254 5.15 5.73 16.71
CA ASN A 254 5.26 6.74 17.78
C ASN A 254 5.22 6.08 19.17
N THR A 255 4.37 5.07 19.38
CA THR A 255 4.28 4.37 20.65
C THR A 255 5.53 3.55 20.96
N ALA A 256 6.10 2.90 19.94
CA ALA A 256 7.24 2.00 20.11
C ALA A 256 8.58 2.75 20.20
N PHE A 257 8.78 3.79 19.37
CA PHE A 257 10.10 4.39 19.15
C PHE A 257 10.18 5.86 19.55
N GLU A 258 9.05 6.54 19.66
CA GLU A 258 8.96 7.91 20.14
C GLU A 258 8.21 7.97 21.48
N GLY A 259 8.18 9.10 22.13
CA GLY A 259 7.45 9.28 23.38
C GLY A 259 7.90 8.35 24.52
N SER A 260 7.04 7.43 24.93
CA SER A 260 7.31 6.52 26.05
C SER A 260 8.24 5.36 25.72
N GLY A 261 8.52 5.10 24.44
CA GLY A 261 9.30 3.95 24.00
C GLY A 261 8.70 2.60 24.40
N ASN A 262 7.38 2.51 24.49
CA ASN A 262 6.68 1.29 24.92
C ASN A 262 6.57 0.30 23.73
N LEU A 263 7.59 -0.54 23.59
CA LEU A 263 7.65 -1.56 22.54
C LEU A 263 6.57 -2.64 22.70
N GLY A 264 6.19 -2.99 23.92
CA GLY A 264 5.11 -3.94 24.18
C GLY A 264 3.76 -3.47 23.64
N LEU A 265 3.39 -2.22 23.95
CA LEU A 265 2.17 -1.61 23.46
C LEU A 265 2.23 -1.37 21.94
N GLY A 266 3.38 -0.88 21.43
CA GLY A 266 3.59 -0.72 19.97
C GLY A 266 3.45 -2.03 19.22
N ALA A 267 4.03 -3.12 19.75
CA ALA A 267 3.87 -4.47 19.19
C ALA A 267 2.39 -4.91 19.20
N GLY A 268 1.62 -4.59 20.26
CA GLY A 268 0.18 -4.84 20.32
C GLY A 268 -0.58 -4.13 19.18
N ILE A 269 -0.28 -2.86 18.92
CA ILE A 269 -0.86 -2.10 17.78
C ILE A 269 -0.48 -2.76 16.45
N GLY A 270 0.79 -3.16 16.28
CA GLY A 270 1.27 -3.85 15.09
C GLY A 270 0.56 -5.17 14.83
N VAL A 271 0.28 -5.98 15.88
CA VAL A 271 -0.50 -7.22 15.78
C VAL A 271 -1.93 -6.93 15.33
N LEU A 272 -2.59 -5.90 15.90
CA LEU A 272 -3.94 -5.51 15.50
C LEU A 272 -3.98 -5.03 14.04
N GLN A 273 -2.98 -4.25 13.62
CA GLN A 273 -2.84 -3.81 12.23
C GLN A 273 -2.63 -4.99 11.28
N PHE A 274 -1.82 -5.98 11.67
CA PHE A 274 -1.61 -7.20 10.88
C PHE A 274 -2.91 -8.00 10.73
N VAL A 275 -3.66 -8.19 11.82
CA VAL A 275 -4.99 -8.86 11.79
C VAL A 275 -5.96 -8.10 10.90
N LEU A 276 -6.03 -6.77 11.02
CA LEU A 276 -6.85 -5.93 10.15
C LEU A 276 -6.48 -6.12 8.67
N THR A 277 -5.18 -6.11 8.36
CA THR A 277 -4.69 -6.29 6.99
C THR A 277 -5.11 -7.66 6.42
N ILE A 278 -4.94 -8.74 7.20
CA ILE A 278 -5.40 -10.09 6.79
C ILE A 278 -6.90 -10.10 6.51
N ILE A 279 -7.71 -9.56 7.42
CA ILE A 279 -9.17 -9.54 7.26
C ILE A 279 -9.55 -8.80 5.97
N VAL A 280 -9.02 -7.59 5.77
CA VAL A 280 -9.33 -6.77 4.58
C VAL A 280 -8.89 -7.48 3.30
N VAL A 281 -7.67 -8.04 3.26
CA VAL A 281 -7.15 -8.77 2.10
C VAL A 281 -8.00 -10.00 1.79
N LEU A 282 -8.35 -10.82 2.77
CA LEU A 282 -9.18 -12.01 2.58
C LEU A 282 -10.59 -11.66 2.09
N VAL A 283 -11.18 -10.59 2.63
CA VAL A 283 -12.51 -10.11 2.18
C VAL A 283 -12.44 -9.63 0.73
N LEU A 284 -11.44 -8.80 0.39
CA LEU A 284 -11.23 -8.31 -0.97
C LEU A 284 -10.97 -9.47 -1.94
N GLN A 285 -10.09 -10.40 -1.59
CA GLN A 285 -9.77 -11.56 -2.41
C GLN A 285 -11.00 -12.42 -2.68
N LYS A 286 -11.79 -12.73 -1.64
CA LYS A 286 -13.02 -13.51 -1.79
C LYS A 286 -14.05 -12.82 -2.71
N TYR A 287 -14.18 -11.49 -2.57
CA TYR A 287 -15.09 -10.71 -3.39
C TYR A 287 -14.65 -10.65 -4.85
N LEU A 288 -13.36 -10.36 -5.08
CA LEU A 288 -12.78 -10.21 -6.42
C LEU A 288 -12.72 -11.54 -7.17
N ASN A 289 -12.34 -12.65 -6.51
CA ASN A 289 -12.32 -13.98 -7.13
C ASN A 289 -13.72 -14.42 -7.58
N ARG A 290 -14.77 -14.19 -6.77
CA ARG A 290 -16.15 -14.48 -7.19
C ARG A 290 -16.58 -13.68 -8.41
N ARG A 291 -16.13 -12.43 -8.50
CA ARG A 291 -16.40 -11.58 -9.66
C ARG A 291 -15.64 -12.05 -10.90
N GLU A 292 -14.41 -12.51 -10.73
CA GLU A 292 -13.57 -13.07 -11.79
C GLU A 292 -14.19 -14.35 -12.37
N GLU A 293 -14.65 -15.28 -11.52
CA GLU A 293 -15.39 -16.49 -11.91
C GLU A 293 -16.70 -16.19 -12.64
N ALA A 294 -17.39 -15.10 -12.28
CA ALA A 294 -18.62 -14.68 -12.94
C ALA A 294 -18.39 -14.00 -14.31
N MET A 295 -17.16 -13.57 -14.61
CA MET A 295 -16.79 -12.91 -15.86
C MET A 295 -16.04 -13.83 -16.83
N SER A 296 -15.50 -14.96 -16.36
CA SER A 296 -14.87 -16.02 -17.16
C SER A 296 -15.92 -16.98 -17.74
#